data_019c7f37114ef37be1e1bd170fd95f90
#
_entry.id   019c7f37114ef37be1e1bd170fd95f90
#
_cell.length_a   1.000
_cell.length_b   1.000
_cell.length_c   1.000
_cell.angle_alpha   90.00
_cell.angle_beta   90.00
_cell.angle_gamma   90.00
#
_symmetry.space_group_name_H-M   'P 1'
#
loop_
_entity.id
_entity.type
_entity.pdbx_description
1 polymer ?
#
loop_
_entity_poly.entity_id
_entity_poly.type
_entity_poly.pdbx_seq_one_letter_code
_entity_poly.pdbx_strand_id
1 'polypeptide(L)'
;MQRRRFIGAIAGLAVSLPGTGLDLPAPTGRGAVDPQVIDHFIRLRDALVSADSLLGPGDLVRSASEQVGAIAELYERIELRSRGRLFEVGALFAEFSGWLADDLGDFGTGRAWSSKALEWAHSSGNPDIAAFVLMRMSQQAQFLGERAPAVALAQAAVRYEGQVAGSHVRAAVHQQAAHAAALDGQERAALDCMDRAQALADAAQPTDDPYVLGSYCTSSYVAVQRAAVFSTLGDHRRALDEYDHVMQQWPRSFHRERGLHLARRTVVAARAGLPEAALESGTEALKIARDTQSRRTVRELKTSVGLMLRWRALPSVDEFIRAVTSEGGSGGSAQR
;
A
#
# COMPACT_ATOMS: atom_id res chain seq x y z
N MET A 1 5.49 24.55 -9.43
CA MET A 1 6.02 24.48 -10.81
C MET A 1 6.99 23.30 -11.02
N GLN A 2 7.87 22.97 -10.09
CA GLN A 2 8.78 21.83 -10.20
C GLN A 2 8.09 20.44 -10.19
N ARG A 3 7.01 20.24 -9.40
CA ARG A 3 6.23 18.97 -9.36
C ARG A 3 5.65 18.59 -10.72
N ARG A 4 5.03 19.54 -11.44
CA ARG A 4 4.46 19.27 -12.77
C ARG A 4 5.51 18.87 -13.81
N ARG A 5 6.72 19.43 -13.72
CA ARG A 5 7.84 19.07 -14.62
C ARG A 5 8.39 17.67 -14.31
N PHE A 6 8.40 17.27 -13.03
CA PHE A 6 8.87 15.94 -12.63
C PHE A 6 7.86 14.84 -13.02
N ILE A 7 6.56 15.07 -12.81
CA ILE A 7 5.49 14.14 -13.24
C ILE A 7 5.45 14.05 -14.78
N GLY A 8 5.61 15.15 -15.49
CA GLY A 8 5.74 15.15 -16.94
C GLY A 8 6.96 14.37 -17.43
N ALA A 9 8.06 14.39 -16.70
CA ALA A 9 9.23 13.57 -17.01
C ALA A 9 9.00 12.07 -16.78
N ILE A 10 8.28 11.70 -15.71
CA ILE A 10 7.95 10.28 -15.45
C ILE A 10 6.86 9.77 -16.41
N ALA A 11 5.83 10.56 -16.70
CA ALA A 11 4.82 10.22 -17.70
C ALA A 11 5.39 10.20 -19.13
N GLY A 12 6.37 11.10 -19.43
CA GLY A 12 7.13 11.07 -20.68
C GLY A 12 8.12 9.91 -20.77
N LEU A 13 8.58 9.35 -19.63
CA LEU A 13 9.43 8.18 -19.54
C LEU A 13 8.76 6.90 -20.07
N ALA A 14 7.43 6.85 -20.03
CA ALA A 14 6.68 5.73 -20.59
C ALA A 14 6.68 5.69 -22.14
N VAL A 15 7.06 6.80 -22.81
CA VAL A 15 6.96 6.93 -24.27
C VAL A 15 8.26 7.35 -24.95
N SER A 16 9.16 8.11 -24.33
CA SER A 16 10.44 8.50 -24.94
C SER A 16 11.40 9.08 -23.90
N LEU A 17 12.49 8.40 -23.63
CA LEU A 17 13.70 8.96 -23.03
C LEU A 17 14.74 9.19 -24.11
N PRO A 18 14.92 10.40 -24.66
CA PRO A 18 16.03 10.68 -25.54
C PRO A 18 17.32 10.65 -24.70
N GLY A 19 18.21 9.73 -25.00
CA GLY A 19 19.56 9.69 -24.45
C GLY A 19 19.90 8.56 -23.47
N THR A 20 18.98 7.66 -23.11
CA THR A 20 19.29 6.50 -22.23
C THR A 20 19.35 5.15 -22.98
N GLY A 21 19.19 5.13 -24.32
CA GLY A 21 19.19 3.89 -25.10
C GLY A 21 17.99 2.96 -24.82
N LEU A 22 16.93 3.48 -24.20
CA LEU A 22 15.70 2.76 -23.87
C LEU A 22 14.56 3.20 -24.80
N ASP A 23 14.83 3.30 -26.11
CA ASP A 23 13.76 3.36 -27.11
C ASP A 23 13.07 2.00 -27.13
N LEU A 24 11.93 1.86 -26.43
CA LEU A 24 11.02 0.78 -26.72
C LEU A 24 10.34 1.11 -28.05
N PRO A 25 10.53 0.30 -29.09
CA PRO A 25 9.75 0.49 -30.31
C PRO A 25 8.27 0.36 -29.95
N ALA A 26 7.46 1.33 -30.40
CA ALA A 26 6.02 1.17 -30.35
C ALA A 26 5.67 -0.23 -30.91
N PRO A 27 4.74 -1.00 -30.32
CA PRO A 27 4.50 -2.40 -30.65
C PRO A 27 3.77 -2.55 -32.01
N THR A 28 4.32 -1.99 -33.08
CA THR A 28 3.77 -2.04 -34.44
C THR A 28 4.28 -3.22 -35.27
N GLY A 29 5.22 -4.02 -34.72
CA GLY A 29 5.81 -5.16 -35.44
C GLY A 29 5.18 -6.50 -35.02
N ARG A 30 4.83 -7.34 -36.00
CA ARG A 30 4.41 -8.75 -35.79
C ARG A 30 5.58 -9.69 -35.40
N GLY A 31 6.78 -9.18 -35.08
CA GLY A 31 7.97 -9.96 -34.76
C GLY A 31 8.01 -10.44 -33.29
N ALA A 32 8.83 -11.45 -33.03
CA ALA A 32 9.15 -11.91 -31.67
C ALA A 32 9.75 -10.77 -30.84
N VAL A 33 9.39 -10.70 -29.58
CA VAL A 33 9.86 -9.65 -28.65
C VAL A 33 11.03 -10.18 -27.84
N ASP A 34 12.06 -9.34 -27.67
CA ASP A 34 13.22 -9.66 -26.83
C ASP A 34 12.79 -9.82 -25.37
N PRO A 35 13.11 -10.95 -24.69
CA PRO A 35 12.81 -11.15 -23.28
C PRO A 35 13.38 -10.07 -22.35
N GLN A 36 14.40 -9.32 -22.73
CA GLN A 36 14.94 -8.20 -21.96
C GLN A 36 13.91 -7.09 -21.68
N VAL A 37 12.80 -7.06 -22.44
CA VAL A 37 11.67 -6.15 -22.16
C VAL A 37 11.10 -6.36 -20.76
N ILE A 38 11.16 -7.57 -20.21
CA ILE A 38 10.69 -7.88 -18.85
C ILE A 38 11.51 -7.11 -17.82
N ASP A 39 12.84 -7.09 -17.97
CA ASP A 39 13.73 -6.35 -17.05
C ASP A 39 13.52 -4.83 -17.15
N HIS A 40 13.08 -4.35 -18.31
CA HIS A 40 12.65 -2.95 -18.45
C HIS A 40 11.38 -2.68 -17.61
N PHE A 41 10.35 -3.53 -17.70
CA PHE A 41 9.13 -3.37 -16.89
C PHE A 41 9.42 -3.44 -15.37
N ILE A 42 10.34 -4.33 -14.94
CA ILE A 42 10.75 -4.41 -13.54
C ILE A 42 11.28 -3.05 -13.06
N ARG A 43 12.27 -2.49 -13.78
CA ARG A 43 12.85 -1.17 -13.44
C ARG A 43 11.82 -0.04 -13.48
N LEU A 44 10.91 -0.06 -14.45
CA LEU A 44 9.85 0.94 -14.55
C LEU A 44 8.89 0.87 -13.35
N ARG A 45 8.51 -0.35 -12.93
CA ARG A 45 7.69 -0.53 -11.73
C ARG A 45 8.37 0.03 -10.49
N ASP A 46 9.66 -0.25 -10.28
CA ASP A 46 10.40 0.25 -9.13
C ASP A 46 10.44 1.79 -9.10
N ALA A 47 10.62 2.40 -10.27
CA ALA A 47 10.57 3.85 -10.40
C ALA A 47 9.18 4.42 -10.05
N LEU A 48 8.09 3.76 -10.50
CA LEU A 48 6.72 4.18 -10.20
C LEU A 48 6.37 3.99 -8.72
N VAL A 49 6.77 2.88 -8.10
CA VAL A 49 6.59 2.63 -6.65
C VAL A 49 7.33 3.68 -5.82
N SER A 50 8.58 4.00 -6.19
CA SER A 50 9.35 5.04 -5.54
C SER A 50 8.70 6.42 -5.70
N ALA A 51 8.15 6.71 -6.88
CA ALA A 51 7.44 7.96 -7.14
C ALA A 51 6.14 8.07 -6.32
N ASP A 52 5.39 6.97 -6.11
CA ASP A 52 4.20 6.97 -5.25
C ASP A 52 4.52 7.38 -3.81
N SER A 53 5.62 6.88 -3.27
CA SER A 53 6.07 7.23 -1.91
C SER A 53 6.33 8.74 -1.74
N LEU A 54 6.70 9.44 -2.82
CA LEU A 54 7.04 10.86 -2.80
C LEU A 54 5.88 11.77 -3.24
N LEU A 55 5.13 11.37 -4.25
CA LEU A 55 4.17 12.20 -4.97
C LEU A 55 2.71 11.81 -4.70
N GLY A 56 2.48 10.57 -4.25
CA GLY A 56 1.15 9.99 -4.15
C GLY A 56 0.59 9.48 -5.48
N PRO A 57 -0.63 8.91 -5.49
CA PRO A 57 -1.16 8.13 -6.61
C PRO A 57 -1.42 8.94 -7.89
N GLY A 58 -1.88 10.17 -7.79
CA GLY A 58 -2.07 11.14 -8.86
C GLY A 58 -2.12 10.57 -10.29
N ASP A 59 -1.18 11.01 -11.13
CA ASP A 59 -1.07 10.54 -12.52
C ASP A 59 -0.43 9.13 -12.65
N LEU A 60 0.07 8.55 -11.53
CA LEU A 60 0.77 7.27 -11.54
C LEU A 60 -0.19 6.11 -11.86
N VAL A 61 -1.47 6.21 -11.43
CA VAL A 61 -2.47 5.16 -11.68
C VAL A 61 -2.66 4.92 -13.19
N ARG A 62 -2.68 5.98 -13.99
CA ARG A 62 -2.78 5.85 -15.45
C ARG A 62 -1.51 5.20 -16.01
N SER A 63 -0.34 5.70 -15.65
CA SER A 63 0.93 5.15 -16.12
C SER A 63 1.07 3.66 -15.77
N ALA A 64 0.68 3.24 -14.55
CA ALA A 64 0.74 1.85 -14.14
C ALA A 64 -0.26 0.97 -14.93
N SER A 65 -1.50 1.43 -15.11
CA SER A 65 -2.53 0.67 -15.83
C SER A 65 -2.25 0.53 -17.33
N GLU A 66 -1.65 1.54 -17.95
CA GLU A 66 -1.20 1.47 -19.35
C GLU A 66 -0.14 0.35 -19.54
N GLN A 67 0.75 0.15 -18.55
CA GLN A 67 1.73 -0.94 -18.62
C GLN A 67 1.07 -2.32 -18.54
N VAL A 68 -0.02 -2.49 -17.80
CA VAL A 68 -0.77 -3.76 -17.79
C VAL A 68 -1.28 -4.09 -19.19
N GLY A 69 -1.82 -3.10 -19.91
CA GLY A 69 -2.23 -3.26 -21.30
C GLY A 69 -1.07 -3.65 -22.22
N ALA A 70 0.04 -2.93 -22.14
CA ALA A 70 1.24 -3.21 -22.92
C ALA A 70 1.78 -4.63 -22.66
N ILE A 71 1.82 -5.07 -21.41
CA ILE A 71 2.24 -6.43 -21.03
C ILE A 71 1.29 -7.48 -21.62
N ALA A 72 -0.03 -7.25 -21.57
CA ALA A 72 -1.00 -8.16 -22.15
C ALA A 72 -0.81 -8.33 -23.66
N GLU A 73 -0.52 -7.26 -24.41
CA GLU A 73 -0.23 -7.31 -25.84
C GLU A 73 1.06 -8.07 -26.19
N LEU A 74 2.02 -8.11 -25.28
CA LEU A 74 3.30 -8.82 -25.50
C LEU A 74 3.18 -10.33 -25.33
N TYR A 75 2.16 -10.82 -24.60
CA TYR A 75 2.02 -12.23 -24.23
C TYR A 75 2.08 -13.18 -25.45
N GLU A 76 1.40 -12.85 -26.54
CA GLU A 76 1.37 -13.69 -27.76
C GLU A 76 2.68 -13.59 -28.59
N ARG A 77 3.51 -12.59 -28.31
CA ARG A 77 4.69 -12.24 -29.09
C ARG A 77 6.00 -12.62 -28.41
N ILE A 78 5.95 -12.87 -27.09
CA ILE A 78 7.12 -13.30 -26.33
C ILE A 78 7.29 -14.82 -26.40
N GLU A 79 8.51 -15.29 -26.32
CA GLU A 79 8.80 -16.72 -26.32
C GLU A 79 8.17 -17.44 -25.13
N LEU A 80 7.75 -18.70 -25.34
CA LEU A 80 6.99 -19.49 -24.39
C LEU A 80 7.67 -19.57 -23.00
N ARG A 81 9.00 -19.76 -22.96
CA ARG A 81 9.77 -19.85 -21.71
C ARG A 81 9.76 -18.57 -20.88
N SER A 82 9.50 -17.41 -21.49
CA SER A 82 9.49 -16.11 -20.81
C SER A 82 8.09 -15.67 -20.40
N ARG A 83 7.03 -16.38 -20.79
CA ARG A 83 5.64 -16.04 -20.47
C ARG A 83 5.36 -16.02 -18.96
N GLY A 84 5.93 -16.97 -18.20
CA GLY A 84 5.79 -17.00 -16.74
C GLY A 84 6.29 -15.69 -16.10
N ARG A 85 7.50 -15.26 -16.44
CA ARG A 85 8.08 -13.99 -15.96
C ARG A 85 7.28 -12.77 -16.43
N LEU A 86 6.71 -12.81 -17.63
CA LEU A 86 5.84 -11.73 -18.11
C LEU A 86 4.57 -11.62 -17.26
N PHE A 87 3.95 -12.76 -16.89
CA PHE A 87 2.82 -12.78 -15.97
C PHE A 87 3.20 -12.31 -14.56
N GLU A 88 4.39 -12.63 -14.05
CA GLU A 88 4.88 -12.11 -12.78
C GLU A 88 4.85 -10.57 -12.76
N VAL A 89 5.51 -9.97 -13.74
CA VAL A 89 5.56 -8.50 -13.87
C VAL A 89 4.18 -7.91 -14.08
N GLY A 90 3.36 -8.53 -14.92
CA GLY A 90 1.99 -8.10 -15.16
C GLY A 90 1.12 -8.14 -13.91
N ALA A 91 1.23 -9.21 -13.10
CA ALA A 91 0.55 -9.32 -11.82
C ALA A 91 0.94 -8.19 -10.85
N LEU A 92 2.22 -7.84 -10.82
CA LEU A 92 2.72 -6.78 -9.96
C LEU A 92 2.31 -5.37 -10.42
N PHE A 93 2.22 -5.13 -11.73
CA PHE A 93 1.66 -3.88 -12.25
C PHE A 93 0.15 -3.77 -11.99
N ALA A 94 -0.60 -4.87 -12.14
CA ALA A 94 -2.02 -4.90 -11.83
C ALA A 94 -2.27 -4.68 -10.33
N GLU A 95 -1.49 -5.34 -9.45
CA GLU A 95 -1.55 -5.12 -7.99
C GLU A 95 -1.28 -3.65 -7.64
N PHE A 96 -0.23 -3.08 -8.20
CA PHE A 96 0.14 -1.69 -7.96
C PHE A 96 -0.93 -0.71 -8.49
N SER A 97 -1.52 -0.98 -9.65
CA SER A 97 -2.64 -0.20 -10.17
C SER A 97 -3.86 -0.25 -9.24
N GLY A 98 -4.12 -1.42 -8.66
CA GLY A 98 -5.16 -1.62 -7.63
C GLY A 98 -4.89 -0.79 -6.37
N TRP A 99 -3.66 -0.82 -5.88
CA TRP A 99 -3.23 0.00 -4.75
C TRP A 99 -3.43 1.50 -4.99
N LEU A 100 -3.01 2.01 -6.14
CA LEU A 100 -3.15 3.42 -6.49
C LEU A 100 -4.62 3.84 -6.62
N ALA A 101 -5.47 2.98 -7.20
CA ALA A 101 -6.91 3.21 -7.30
C ALA A 101 -7.58 3.27 -5.91
N ASP A 102 -7.23 2.35 -5.01
CA ASP A 102 -7.72 2.35 -3.63
C ASP A 102 -7.32 3.61 -2.86
N ASP A 103 -6.09 4.08 -3.06
CA ASP A 103 -5.60 5.30 -2.41
C ASP A 103 -6.32 6.55 -2.93
N LEU A 104 -6.76 6.54 -4.19
CA LEU A 104 -7.65 7.56 -4.77
C LEU A 104 -9.11 7.41 -4.32
N GLY A 105 -9.47 6.29 -3.67
CA GLY A 105 -10.83 5.99 -3.23
C GLY A 105 -11.70 5.35 -4.29
N ASP A 106 -11.14 4.94 -5.44
CA ASP A 106 -11.83 4.16 -6.48
C ASP A 106 -11.68 2.66 -6.21
N PHE A 107 -12.43 2.19 -5.20
CA PHE A 107 -12.37 0.79 -4.75
C PHE A 107 -12.92 -0.20 -5.78
N GLY A 108 -13.82 0.23 -6.66
CA GLY A 108 -14.33 -0.61 -7.74
C GLY A 108 -13.23 -0.99 -8.73
N THR A 109 -12.52 0.02 -9.22
CA THR A 109 -11.36 -0.15 -10.09
C THR A 109 -10.22 -0.89 -9.36
N GLY A 110 -9.97 -0.55 -8.08
CA GLY A 110 -8.96 -1.24 -7.26
C GLY A 110 -9.21 -2.74 -7.17
N ARG A 111 -10.45 -3.16 -6.93
CA ARG A 111 -10.85 -4.58 -6.88
C ARG A 111 -10.70 -5.29 -8.23
N ALA A 112 -11.07 -4.63 -9.32
CA ALA A 112 -10.89 -5.20 -10.66
C ALA A 112 -9.42 -5.48 -10.96
N TRP A 113 -8.54 -4.55 -10.64
CA TRP A 113 -7.09 -4.72 -10.79
C TRP A 113 -6.52 -5.81 -9.87
N SER A 114 -6.95 -5.88 -8.61
CA SER A 114 -6.54 -6.94 -7.68
C SER A 114 -6.95 -8.33 -8.18
N SER A 115 -8.14 -8.46 -8.77
CA SER A 115 -8.60 -9.72 -9.38
C SER A 115 -7.73 -10.11 -10.59
N LYS A 116 -7.36 -9.13 -11.43
CA LYS A 116 -6.46 -9.36 -12.57
C LYS A 116 -5.05 -9.74 -12.11
N ALA A 117 -4.57 -9.11 -11.04
CA ALA A 117 -3.28 -9.45 -10.42
C ALA A 117 -3.27 -10.92 -9.94
N LEU A 118 -4.33 -11.38 -9.30
CA LEU A 118 -4.43 -12.76 -8.81
C LEU A 118 -4.49 -13.78 -9.98
N GLU A 119 -5.25 -13.48 -11.03
CA GLU A 119 -5.29 -14.29 -12.25
C GLU A 119 -3.88 -14.51 -12.83
N TRP A 120 -3.13 -13.43 -12.97
CA TRP A 120 -1.78 -13.48 -13.54
C TRP A 120 -0.74 -14.05 -12.59
N ALA A 121 -0.88 -13.83 -11.29
CA ALA A 121 -0.04 -14.45 -10.26
C ALA A 121 -0.16 -15.98 -10.29
N HIS A 122 -1.38 -16.52 -10.42
CA HIS A 122 -1.58 -17.96 -10.57
C HIS A 122 -1.02 -18.47 -11.92
N SER A 123 -1.20 -17.72 -12.99
CA SER A 123 -0.69 -18.09 -14.33
C SER A 123 0.84 -18.09 -14.38
N SER A 124 1.51 -17.30 -13.56
CA SER A 124 2.97 -17.27 -13.47
C SER A 124 3.55 -18.51 -12.79
N GLY A 125 2.78 -19.13 -11.89
CA GLY A 125 3.24 -20.22 -11.02
C GLY A 125 4.18 -19.79 -9.90
N ASN A 126 4.38 -18.46 -9.68
CA ASN A 126 5.25 -17.94 -8.63
C ASN A 126 4.49 -17.81 -7.30
N PRO A 127 4.84 -18.61 -6.25
CA PRO A 127 4.12 -18.60 -4.98
C PRO A 127 4.32 -17.31 -4.18
N ASP A 128 5.45 -16.63 -4.32
CA ASP A 128 5.71 -15.36 -3.62
C ASP A 128 4.74 -14.28 -4.11
N ILE A 129 4.53 -14.19 -5.41
CA ILE A 129 3.62 -13.23 -6.01
C ILE A 129 2.16 -13.58 -5.66
N ALA A 130 1.78 -14.86 -5.73
CA ALA A 130 0.43 -15.29 -5.37
C ALA A 130 0.10 -14.98 -3.90
N ALA A 131 1.02 -15.29 -2.98
CA ALA A 131 0.87 -14.97 -1.56
C ALA A 131 0.79 -13.46 -1.32
N PHE A 132 1.65 -12.69 -1.98
CA PHE A 132 1.67 -11.22 -1.88
C PHE A 132 0.35 -10.61 -2.38
N VAL A 133 -0.15 -11.01 -3.53
CA VAL A 133 -1.42 -10.49 -4.08
C VAL A 133 -2.61 -10.86 -3.18
N LEU A 134 -2.67 -12.09 -2.66
CA LEU A 134 -3.73 -12.50 -1.71
C LEU A 134 -3.67 -11.68 -0.42
N MET A 135 -2.49 -11.42 0.12
CA MET A 135 -2.29 -10.55 1.28
C MET A 135 -2.79 -9.13 0.99
N ARG A 136 -2.49 -8.56 -0.17
CA ARG A 136 -2.96 -7.25 -0.60
C ARG A 136 -4.48 -7.20 -0.75
N MET A 137 -5.10 -8.23 -1.33
CA MET A 137 -6.57 -8.34 -1.41
C MET A 137 -7.22 -8.43 -0.03
N SER A 138 -6.58 -9.11 0.93
CA SER A 138 -7.02 -9.12 2.33
C SER A 138 -6.99 -7.73 2.96
N GLN A 139 -5.91 -6.95 2.72
CA GLN A 139 -5.83 -5.55 3.14
C GLN A 139 -6.95 -4.71 2.53
N GLN A 140 -7.22 -4.87 1.24
CA GLN A 140 -8.30 -4.15 0.55
C GLN A 140 -9.65 -4.47 1.17
N ALA A 141 -9.97 -5.75 1.41
CA ALA A 141 -11.20 -6.18 2.06
C ALA A 141 -11.33 -5.61 3.49
N GLN A 142 -10.24 -5.65 4.28
CA GLN A 142 -10.19 -5.02 5.61
C GLN A 142 -10.48 -3.52 5.53
N PHE A 143 -9.92 -2.84 4.57
CA PHE A 143 -10.09 -1.40 4.36
C PHE A 143 -11.54 -1.02 4.03
N LEU A 144 -12.25 -1.92 3.36
CA LEU A 144 -13.67 -1.78 3.01
C LEU A 144 -14.61 -2.26 4.12
N GLY A 145 -14.08 -2.76 5.25
CA GLY A 145 -14.87 -3.30 6.35
C GLY A 145 -15.45 -4.69 6.07
N GLU A 146 -14.97 -5.38 5.05
CA GLU A 146 -15.42 -6.70 4.64
C GLU A 146 -14.70 -7.79 5.45
N ARG A 147 -15.13 -8.02 6.70
CA ARG A 147 -14.45 -8.91 7.64
C ARG A 147 -14.24 -10.33 7.08
N ALA A 148 -15.29 -10.99 6.60
CA ALA A 148 -15.19 -12.38 6.15
C ALA A 148 -14.25 -12.55 4.93
N PRO A 149 -14.33 -11.73 3.87
CA PRO A 149 -13.35 -11.75 2.80
C PRO A 149 -11.92 -11.46 3.29
N ALA A 150 -11.71 -10.49 4.18
CA ALA A 150 -10.39 -10.17 4.71
C ALA A 150 -9.75 -11.38 5.42
N VAL A 151 -10.51 -12.08 6.27
CA VAL A 151 -10.04 -13.28 6.98
C VAL A 151 -9.75 -14.42 5.99
N ALA A 152 -10.65 -14.70 5.07
CA ALA A 152 -10.49 -15.78 4.10
C ALA A 152 -9.26 -15.58 3.19
N LEU A 153 -9.03 -14.36 2.72
CA LEU A 153 -7.90 -14.03 1.86
C LEU A 153 -6.57 -14.07 2.62
N ALA A 154 -6.52 -13.58 3.87
CA ALA A 154 -5.33 -13.71 4.71
C ALA A 154 -4.97 -15.18 4.95
N GLN A 155 -5.94 -16.03 5.29
CA GLN A 155 -5.74 -17.46 5.44
C GLN A 155 -5.29 -18.12 4.13
N ALA A 156 -5.80 -17.65 2.98
CA ALA A 156 -5.35 -18.12 1.67
C ALA A 156 -3.87 -17.78 1.43
N ALA A 157 -3.43 -16.58 1.78
CA ALA A 157 -2.03 -16.17 1.68
C ALA A 157 -1.12 -17.03 2.57
N VAL A 158 -1.51 -17.28 3.82
CA VAL A 158 -0.75 -18.13 4.77
C VAL A 158 -0.53 -19.56 4.24
N ARG A 159 -1.48 -20.12 3.48
CA ARG A 159 -1.30 -21.48 2.91
C ARG A 159 -0.10 -21.59 1.95
N TYR A 160 0.41 -20.48 1.44
CA TYR A 160 1.62 -20.46 0.62
C TYR A 160 2.91 -20.44 1.43
N GLU A 161 2.87 -20.30 2.78
CA GLU A 161 4.08 -20.09 3.62
C GLU A 161 5.22 -21.06 3.32
N GLY A 162 4.92 -22.34 3.18
CA GLY A 162 5.92 -23.38 2.89
C GLY A 162 6.53 -23.32 1.48
N GLN A 163 5.97 -22.51 0.59
CA GLN A 163 6.41 -22.36 -0.80
C GLN A 163 7.07 -20.98 -1.04
N VAL A 164 6.78 -19.99 -0.18
CA VAL A 164 7.30 -18.62 -0.29
C VAL A 164 8.76 -18.59 0.14
N ALA A 165 9.64 -18.15 -0.73
CA ALA A 165 11.07 -18.00 -0.46
C ALA A 165 11.40 -16.68 0.26
N GLY A 166 10.75 -15.58 -0.11
CA GLY A 166 11.03 -14.24 0.37
C GLY A 166 10.64 -14.03 1.84
N SER A 167 11.62 -13.71 2.71
CA SER A 167 11.36 -13.44 4.13
C SER A 167 10.44 -12.24 4.34
N HIS A 168 10.59 -11.17 3.54
CA HIS A 168 9.72 -9.99 3.58
C HIS A 168 8.28 -10.32 3.17
N VAL A 169 8.08 -11.17 2.15
CA VAL A 169 6.74 -11.61 1.75
C VAL A 169 6.09 -12.42 2.87
N ARG A 170 6.81 -13.36 3.46
CA ARG A 170 6.32 -14.12 4.63
C ARG A 170 5.97 -13.20 5.79
N ALA A 171 6.81 -12.21 6.10
CA ALA A 171 6.53 -11.23 7.15
C ALA A 171 5.25 -10.44 6.86
N ALA A 172 5.06 -9.96 5.63
CA ALA A 172 3.87 -9.24 5.21
C ALA A 172 2.59 -10.10 5.28
N VAL A 173 2.68 -11.38 4.89
CA VAL A 173 1.58 -12.34 4.98
C VAL A 173 1.17 -12.58 6.44
N HIS A 174 2.12 -12.83 7.34
CA HIS A 174 1.81 -13.01 8.76
C HIS A 174 1.30 -11.73 9.42
N GLN A 175 1.86 -10.57 9.08
CA GLN A 175 1.38 -9.28 9.56
C GLN A 175 -0.11 -9.08 9.16
N GLN A 176 -0.48 -9.41 7.92
CA GLN A 176 -1.87 -9.29 7.49
C GLN A 176 -2.78 -10.37 8.12
N ALA A 177 -2.27 -11.59 8.34
CA ALA A 177 -2.98 -12.63 9.08
C ALA A 177 -3.27 -12.20 10.52
N ALA A 178 -2.36 -11.47 11.16
CA ALA A 178 -2.59 -10.89 12.48
C ALA A 178 -3.75 -9.89 12.49
N HIS A 179 -3.82 -9.00 11.50
CA HIS A 179 -4.96 -8.09 11.36
C HIS A 179 -6.28 -8.85 11.15
N ALA A 180 -6.27 -9.87 10.30
CA ALA A 180 -7.44 -10.70 10.06
C ALA A 180 -7.91 -11.43 11.33
N ALA A 181 -6.99 -11.99 12.11
CA ALA A 181 -7.28 -12.64 13.38
C ALA A 181 -7.82 -11.63 14.42
N ALA A 182 -7.27 -10.43 14.48
CA ALA A 182 -7.75 -9.36 15.35
C ALA A 182 -9.18 -8.92 14.99
N LEU A 183 -9.50 -8.78 13.70
CA LEU A 183 -10.85 -8.53 13.22
C LEU A 183 -11.82 -9.64 13.62
N ASP A 184 -11.34 -10.87 13.73
CA ASP A 184 -12.11 -12.04 14.15
C ASP A 184 -12.18 -12.20 15.68
N GLY A 185 -11.57 -11.29 16.44
CA GLY A 185 -11.54 -11.31 17.90
C GLY A 185 -10.60 -12.38 18.47
N GLN A 186 -9.74 -12.98 17.67
CA GLN A 186 -8.82 -14.03 18.04
C GLN A 186 -7.49 -13.43 18.53
N GLU A 187 -7.49 -12.84 19.74
CA GLU A 187 -6.33 -12.10 20.28
C GLU A 187 -5.04 -12.92 20.23
N ARG A 188 -5.06 -14.14 20.77
CA ARG A 188 -3.87 -15.00 20.82
C ARG A 188 -3.31 -15.27 19.41
N ALA A 189 -4.16 -15.66 18.47
CA ALA A 189 -3.74 -15.91 17.09
C ALA A 189 -3.19 -14.65 16.42
N ALA A 190 -3.78 -13.48 16.69
CA ALA A 190 -3.29 -12.20 16.19
C ALA A 190 -1.88 -11.89 16.71
N LEU A 191 -1.62 -12.09 18.00
CA LEU A 191 -0.31 -11.84 18.59
C LEU A 191 0.73 -12.86 18.12
N ASP A 192 0.40 -14.15 18.06
CA ASP A 192 1.29 -15.19 17.54
C ASP A 192 1.70 -14.91 16.07
N CYS A 193 0.76 -14.47 15.23
CA CYS A 193 1.04 -14.05 13.85
C CYS A 193 1.94 -12.80 13.81
N MET A 194 1.73 -11.85 14.72
CA MET A 194 2.53 -10.62 14.78
C MET A 194 3.96 -10.92 15.24
N ASP A 195 4.14 -11.83 16.22
CA ASP A 195 5.46 -12.29 16.67
C ASP A 195 6.20 -13.01 15.55
N ARG A 196 5.48 -13.84 14.78
CA ARG A 196 6.05 -14.50 13.60
C ARG A 196 6.48 -13.49 12.54
N ALA A 197 5.64 -12.49 12.25
CA ALA A 197 5.97 -11.43 11.31
C ALA A 197 7.22 -10.65 11.75
N GLN A 198 7.33 -10.32 13.04
CA GLN A 198 8.48 -9.61 13.60
C GLN A 198 9.77 -10.43 13.46
N ALA A 199 9.75 -11.69 13.86
CA ALA A 199 10.90 -12.57 13.73
C ALA A 199 11.38 -12.72 12.28
N LEU A 200 10.44 -12.78 11.31
CA LEU A 200 10.77 -12.85 9.89
C LEU A 200 11.35 -11.53 9.35
N ALA A 201 10.83 -10.38 9.80
CA ALA A 201 11.32 -9.07 9.42
C ALA A 201 12.72 -8.79 10.02
N ASP A 202 12.96 -9.20 11.28
CA ASP A 202 14.25 -9.04 11.95
C ASP A 202 15.35 -9.93 11.33
N ALA A 203 14.96 -11.10 10.85
CA ALA A 203 15.88 -12.05 10.20
C ALA A 203 16.07 -11.79 8.69
N ALA A 204 15.32 -10.85 8.11
CA ALA A 204 15.38 -10.58 6.69
C ALA A 204 16.75 -10.04 6.26
N GLN A 205 17.32 -10.64 5.23
CA GLN A 205 18.58 -10.21 4.62
C GLN A 205 18.29 -9.53 3.27
N PRO A 206 19.22 -8.74 2.76
CA PRO A 206 19.15 -8.27 1.38
C PRO A 206 18.88 -9.45 0.44
N THR A 207 17.96 -9.26 -0.48
CA THR A 207 17.53 -10.33 -1.39
C THR A 207 17.94 -10.02 -2.81
N ASP A 208 18.22 -11.09 -3.60
CA ASP A 208 18.40 -11.01 -5.04
C ASP A 208 17.05 -11.06 -5.80
N ASP A 209 15.92 -11.02 -5.08
CA ASP A 209 14.61 -10.93 -5.69
C ASP A 209 14.51 -9.68 -6.57
N PRO A 210 14.35 -9.84 -7.89
CA PRO A 210 14.31 -8.70 -8.81
C PRO A 210 13.09 -7.80 -8.59
N TYR A 211 12.07 -8.28 -7.88
CA TYR A 211 10.84 -7.56 -7.61
C TYR A 211 10.84 -6.86 -6.25
N VAL A 212 11.81 -7.19 -5.38
CA VAL A 212 11.96 -6.65 -4.01
C VAL A 212 10.63 -6.68 -3.23
N LEU A 213 9.87 -7.78 -3.40
CA LEU A 213 8.54 -7.93 -2.85
C LEU A 213 8.53 -7.86 -1.32
N GLY A 214 7.61 -7.06 -0.78
CA GLY A 214 7.43 -6.95 0.66
C GLY A 214 8.55 -6.19 1.39
N SER A 215 9.53 -5.60 0.70
CA SER A 215 10.67 -4.89 1.29
C SER A 215 10.28 -3.77 2.26
N TYR A 216 9.08 -3.22 2.12
CA TYR A 216 8.51 -2.26 3.07
C TYR A 216 8.21 -2.89 4.44
N CYS A 217 8.06 -4.22 4.51
CA CYS A 217 7.72 -4.96 5.73
C CYS A 217 8.98 -5.15 6.60
N THR A 218 9.51 -4.04 7.06
CA THR A 218 10.66 -3.96 7.99
C THR A 218 10.22 -4.19 9.43
N SER A 219 11.18 -4.39 10.35
CA SER A 219 10.91 -4.51 11.79
C SER A 219 10.09 -3.32 12.33
N SER A 220 10.44 -2.09 11.94
CA SER A 220 9.68 -0.89 12.34
C SER A 220 8.27 -0.88 11.77
N TYR A 221 8.10 -1.35 10.53
CA TYR A 221 6.77 -1.45 9.92
C TYR A 221 5.91 -2.49 10.64
N VAL A 222 6.44 -3.67 10.97
CA VAL A 222 5.71 -4.69 11.73
C VAL A 222 5.33 -4.17 13.12
N ALA A 223 6.23 -3.49 13.82
CA ALA A 223 5.95 -2.91 15.13
C ALA A 223 4.80 -1.89 15.09
N VAL A 224 4.77 -0.98 14.10
CA VAL A 224 3.66 -0.04 13.98
C VAL A 224 2.34 -0.71 13.56
N GLN A 225 2.39 -1.84 12.86
CA GLN A 225 1.19 -2.64 12.58
C GLN A 225 0.70 -3.41 13.82
N ARG A 226 1.60 -3.78 14.75
CA ARG A 226 1.23 -4.34 16.07
C ARG A 226 0.37 -3.35 16.85
N ALA A 227 0.71 -2.07 16.84
CA ALA A 227 -0.14 -1.03 17.44
C ALA A 227 -1.56 -1.02 16.84
N ALA A 228 -1.68 -1.16 15.52
CA ALA A 228 -2.98 -1.23 14.86
C ALA A 228 -3.77 -2.50 15.22
N VAL A 229 -3.08 -3.64 15.42
CA VAL A 229 -3.70 -4.89 15.92
C VAL A 229 -4.24 -4.69 17.34
N PHE A 230 -3.48 -4.13 18.27
CA PHE A 230 -3.97 -3.80 19.62
C PHE A 230 -5.19 -2.88 19.57
N SER A 231 -5.16 -1.86 18.69
CA SER A 231 -6.30 -0.98 18.50
C SER A 231 -7.57 -1.72 18.05
N THR A 232 -7.43 -2.68 17.13
CA THR A 232 -8.54 -3.51 16.63
C THR A 232 -9.11 -4.41 17.72
N LEU A 233 -8.23 -4.95 18.57
CA LEU A 233 -8.60 -5.76 19.75
C LEU A 233 -9.21 -4.94 20.91
N GLY A 234 -9.19 -3.59 20.81
CA GLY A 234 -9.73 -2.68 21.82
C GLY A 234 -8.74 -2.30 22.94
N ASP A 235 -7.50 -2.81 22.89
CA ASP A 235 -6.46 -2.41 23.84
C ASP A 235 -5.77 -1.12 23.39
N HIS A 236 -6.47 -0.01 23.62
CA HIS A 236 -5.98 1.30 23.17
C HIS A 236 -4.74 1.77 23.93
N ARG A 237 -4.51 1.26 25.15
CA ARG A 237 -3.32 1.61 25.93
C ARG A 237 -2.06 1.00 25.31
N ARG A 238 -2.05 -0.34 25.13
CA ARG A 238 -0.92 -0.99 24.45
C ARG A 238 -0.71 -0.44 23.04
N ALA A 239 -1.77 -0.11 22.33
CA ALA A 239 -1.68 0.49 21.00
C ALA A 239 -0.94 1.85 21.03
N LEU A 240 -1.23 2.72 22.02
CA LEU A 240 -0.55 4.01 22.15
C LEU A 240 0.92 3.83 22.52
N ASP A 241 1.23 2.95 23.47
CA ASP A 241 2.58 2.67 23.90
C ASP A 241 3.46 2.22 22.72
N GLU A 242 2.93 1.32 21.86
CA GLU A 242 3.62 0.88 20.64
C GLU A 242 3.77 2.00 19.60
N TYR A 243 2.74 2.80 19.35
CA TYR A 243 2.86 3.94 18.45
C TYR A 243 3.91 4.92 18.93
N ASP A 244 3.93 5.27 20.23
CA ASP A 244 4.87 6.22 20.81
C ASP A 244 6.31 5.72 20.69
N HIS A 245 6.53 4.42 20.96
CA HIS A 245 7.85 3.81 20.81
C HIS A 245 8.35 3.85 19.35
N VAL A 246 7.53 3.39 18.40
CA VAL A 246 7.95 3.27 17.00
C VAL A 246 8.08 4.64 16.32
N MET A 247 7.16 5.58 16.59
CA MET A 247 7.14 6.88 15.94
C MET A 247 8.36 7.76 16.29
N GLN A 248 9.01 7.53 17.45
CA GLN A 248 10.24 8.22 17.82
C GLN A 248 11.42 7.88 16.89
N GLN A 249 11.43 6.67 16.34
CA GLN A 249 12.50 6.15 15.49
C GLN A 249 12.07 5.96 14.02
N TRP A 250 10.89 6.47 13.66
CA TRP A 250 10.34 6.28 12.31
C TRP A 250 11.24 6.88 11.23
N PRO A 251 11.61 6.13 10.17
CA PRO A 251 12.51 6.61 9.14
C PRO A 251 11.94 7.82 8.40
N ARG A 252 12.76 8.85 8.22
CA ARG A 252 12.35 10.10 7.53
C ARG A 252 11.97 9.88 6.06
N SER A 253 12.51 8.84 5.43
CA SER A 253 12.20 8.46 4.05
C SER A 253 10.73 8.04 3.86
N PHE A 254 10.08 7.53 4.91
CA PHE A 254 8.67 7.10 4.88
C PHE A 254 7.75 8.19 5.45
N HIS A 255 7.91 9.42 4.96
CA HIS A 255 7.16 10.57 5.47
C HIS A 255 5.65 10.44 5.26
N ARG A 256 5.22 9.92 4.11
CA ARG A 256 3.79 9.72 3.80
C ARG A 256 3.15 8.69 4.70
N GLU A 257 3.84 7.56 4.93
CA GLU A 257 3.40 6.50 5.85
C GLU A 257 3.35 6.99 7.29
N ARG A 258 4.30 7.85 7.69
CA ARG A 258 4.27 8.51 9.00
C ARG A 258 2.94 9.24 9.20
N GLY A 259 2.47 9.99 8.21
CA GLY A 259 1.18 10.68 8.27
C GLY A 259 0.01 9.73 8.54
N LEU A 260 -0.02 8.58 7.86
CA LEU A 260 -1.05 7.58 8.07
C LEU A 260 -1.01 6.97 9.48
N HIS A 261 0.19 6.64 9.99
CA HIS A 261 0.32 6.05 11.32
C HIS A 261 -0.02 7.04 12.42
N LEU A 262 0.32 8.32 12.26
CA LEU A 262 -0.12 9.39 13.15
C LEU A 262 -1.66 9.58 13.12
N ALA A 263 -2.29 9.47 11.95
CA ALA A 263 -3.75 9.52 11.84
C ALA A 263 -4.41 8.35 12.60
N ARG A 264 -3.86 7.15 12.50
CA ARG A 264 -4.32 5.98 13.27
C ARG A 264 -4.10 6.17 14.77
N ARG A 265 -2.93 6.69 15.18
CA ARG A 265 -2.66 7.05 16.59
C ARG A 265 -3.68 8.07 17.10
N THR A 266 -4.08 9.04 16.27
CA THR A 266 -5.13 10.01 16.61
C THR A 266 -6.46 9.31 16.95
N VAL A 267 -6.87 8.34 16.13
CA VAL A 267 -8.08 7.55 16.38
C VAL A 267 -7.97 6.78 17.70
N VAL A 268 -6.82 6.16 17.95
CA VAL A 268 -6.56 5.38 19.18
C VAL A 268 -6.59 6.29 20.43
N ALA A 269 -5.92 7.44 20.38
CA ALA A 269 -5.91 8.41 21.47
C ALA A 269 -7.33 8.96 21.76
N ALA A 270 -8.11 9.23 20.70
CA ALA A 270 -9.51 9.64 20.86
C ALA A 270 -10.37 8.55 21.50
N ARG A 271 -10.18 7.28 21.15
CA ARG A 271 -10.86 6.14 21.79
C ARG A 271 -10.44 5.96 23.26
N ALA A 272 -9.16 6.16 23.54
CA ALA A 272 -8.62 6.11 24.91
C ALA A 272 -9.06 7.29 25.80
N GLY A 273 -9.72 8.29 25.23
CA GLY A 273 -10.19 9.44 26.01
C GLY A 273 -9.13 10.54 26.23
N LEU A 274 -8.12 10.61 25.37
CA LEU A 274 -6.97 11.50 25.48
C LEU A 274 -7.00 12.59 24.38
N PRO A 275 -7.78 13.69 24.57
CA PRO A 275 -7.99 14.69 23.53
C PRO A 275 -6.70 15.43 23.14
N GLU A 276 -5.79 15.70 24.07
CA GLU A 276 -4.55 16.40 23.81
C GLU A 276 -3.62 15.56 22.91
N ALA A 277 -3.45 14.27 23.24
CA ALA A 277 -2.64 13.34 22.47
C ALA A 277 -3.24 13.09 21.06
N ALA A 278 -4.58 13.07 20.97
CA ALA A 278 -5.28 12.98 19.69
C ALA A 278 -5.05 14.23 18.83
N LEU A 279 -5.12 15.42 19.45
CA LEU A 279 -4.92 16.69 18.74
C LEU A 279 -3.48 16.84 18.24
N GLU A 280 -2.48 16.50 19.07
CA GLU A 280 -1.07 16.55 18.70
C GLU A 280 -0.79 15.70 17.46
N SER A 281 -1.08 14.41 17.53
CA SER A 281 -0.83 13.49 16.40
C SER A 281 -1.70 13.81 15.19
N GLY A 282 -2.96 14.24 15.41
CA GLY A 282 -3.89 14.59 14.33
C GLY A 282 -3.46 15.81 13.54
N THR A 283 -2.94 16.83 14.22
CA THR A 283 -2.46 18.06 13.57
C THR A 283 -1.24 17.78 12.70
N GLU A 284 -0.28 17.00 13.19
CA GLU A 284 0.88 16.59 12.39
C GLU A 284 0.46 15.71 11.20
N ALA A 285 -0.45 14.74 11.42
CA ALA A 285 -0.97 13.89 10.37
C ALA A 285 -1.68 14.69 9.28
N LEU A 286 -2.48 15.69 9.65
CA LEU A 286 -3.19 16.54 8.69
C LEU A 286 -2.22 17.38 7.85
N LYS A 287 -1.18 17.93 8.49
CA LYS A 287 -0.12 18.64 7.78
C LYS A 287 0.55 17.74 6.73
N ILE A 288 0.98 16.53 7.13
CA ILE A 288 1.60 15.56 6.22
C ILE A 288 0.63 15.18 5.09
N ALA A 289 -0.65 14.96 5.42
CA ALA A 289 -1.66 14.61 4.43
C ALA A 289 -1.82 15.69 3.35
N ARG A 290 -1.79 16.98 3.74
CA ARG A 290 -1.82 18.13 2.82
C ARG A 290 -0.58 18.20 1.95
N ASP A 291 0.60 18.06 2.57
CA ASP A 291 1.89 18.14 1.88
C ASP A 291 2.05 17.01 0.84
N THR A 292 1.51 15.82 1.14
CA THR A 292 1.61 14.61 0.30
C THR A 292 0.34 14.31 -0.50
N GLN A 293 -0.72 15.10 -0.35
CA GLN A 293 -2.04 14.90 -0.96
C GLN A 293 -2.63 13.51 -0.68
N SER A 294 -2.36 12.96 0.52
CA SER A 294 -2.77 11.62 0.93
C SER A 294 -4.25 11.57 1.32
N ARG A 295 -5.12 11.12 0.41
CA ARG A 295 -6.55 10.92 0.69
C ARG A 295 -6.77 9.81 1.75
N ARG A 296 -5.90 8.81 1.76
CA ARG A 296 -5.95 7.73 2.76
C ARG A 296 -5.75 8.26 4.18
N THR A 297 -4.76 9.13 4.39
CA THR A 297 -4.51 9.77 5.70
C THR A 297 -5.69 10.66 6.11
N VAL A 298 -6.24 11.46 5.19
CA VAL A 298 -7.43 12.28 5.45
C VAL A 298 -8.63 11.42 5.84
N ARG A 299 -8.86 10.31 5.16
CA ARG A 299 -9.96 9.38 5.48
C ARG A 299 -9.82 8.79 6.87
N GLU A 300 -8.59 8.38 7.26
CA GLU A 300 -8.32 7.89 8.61
C GLU A 300 -8.59 8.98 9.66
N LEU A 301 -8.14 10.21 9.42
CA LEU A 301 -8.43 11.35 10.31
C LEU A 301 -9.94 11.62 10.45
N LYS A 302 -10.72 11.47 9.37
CA LYS A 302 -12.18 11.62 9.43
C LYS A 302 -12.83 10.64 10.40
N THR A 303 -12.27 9.44 10.59
CA THR A 303 -12.71 8.49 11.60
C THR A 303 -12.58 9.07 13.03
N SER A 304 -11.55 9.86 13.30
CA SER A 304 -11.36 10.50 14.62
C SER A 304 -12.36 11.61 14.90
N VAL A 305 -12.90 12.28 13.87
CA VAL A 305 -13.80 13.42 14.04
C VAL A 305 -14.99 13.08 14.91
N GLY A 306 -15.71 11.98 14.60
CA GLY A 306 -16.86 11.53 15.39
C GLY A 306 -16.53 11.24 16.84
N LEU A 307 -15.34 10.70 17.10
CA LEU A 307 -14.85 10.40 18.45
C LEU A 307 -14.48 11.67 19.23
N MET A 308 -14.04 12.71 18.56
CA MET A 308 -13.57 13.97 19.16
C MET A 308 -14.71 14.99 19.38
N LEU A 309 -15.89 14.79 18.80
CA LEU A 309 -17.04 15.70 18.97
C LEU A 309 -17.38 15.98 20.43
N ARG A 310 -17.20 15.01 21.34
CA ARG A 310 -17.44 15.16 22.78
C ARG A 310 -16.56 16.23 23.44
N TRP A 311 -15.45 16.60 22.83
CA TRP A 311 -14.54 17.66 23.30
C TRP A 311 -14.60 18.92 22.45
N ARG A 312 -15.63 19.09 21.64
CA ARG A 312 -15.77 20.24 20.72
C ARG A 312 -15.81 21.60 21.45
N ALA A 313 -16.11 21.62 22.75
CA ALA A 313 -16.03 22.83 23.56
C ALA A 313 -14.59 23.38 23.70
N LEU A 314 -13.57 22.56 23.47
CA LEU A 314 -12.17 22.99 23.40
C LEU A 314 -11.89 23.64 22.04
N PRO A 315 -11.49 24.95 22.00
CA PRO A 315 -11.32 25.67 20.75
C PRO A 315 -10.38 24.98 19.74
N SER A 316 -9.27 24.42 20.22
CA SER A 316 -8.27 23.70 19.39
C SER A 316 -8.84 22.41 18.78
N VAL A 317 -9.71 21.70 19.49
CA VAL A 317 -10.39 20.52 19.00
C VAL A 317 -11.42 20.88 17.93
N ASP A 318 -12.21 21.96 18.15
CA ASP A 318 -13.18 22.43 17.16
C ASP A 318 -12.51 22.91 15.87
N GLU A 319 -11.37 23.59 15.98
CA GLU A 319 -10.55 24.00 14.84
C GLU A 319 -10.03 22.78 14.05
N PHE A 320 -9.50 21.79 14.75
CA PHE A 320 -9.04 20.54 14.12
C PHE A 320 -10.17 19.80 13.40
N ILE A 321 -11.33 19.65 14.04
CA ILE A 321 -12.51 19.02 13.44
C ILE A 321 -12.91 19.75 12.16
N ARG A 322 -12.99 21.09 12.18
CA ARG A 322 -13.30 21.88 11.00
C ARG A 322 -12.25 21.70 9.89
N ALA A 323 -10.97 21.70 10.25
CA ALA A 323 -9.87 21.53 9.32
C ALA A 323 -9.91 20.16 8.62
N VAL A 324 -10.16 19.06 9.35
CA VAL A 324 -10.30 17.71 8.78
C VAL A 324 -11.55 17.58 7.92
N THR A 325 -12.66 18.18 8.35
CA THR A 325 -13.94 18.09 7.64
C THR A 325 -13.90 18.82 6.30
N SER A 326 -13.15 19.95 6.22
CA SER A 326 -12.99 20.70 4.97
C SER A 326 -12.12 19.99 3.92
N GLU A 327 -11.29 19.03 4.34
CA GLU A 327 -10.52 18.21 3.40
C GLU A 327 -11.45 17.29 2.61
N GLY A 328 -11.52 17.47 1.31
CA GLY A 328 -12.35 16.68 0.39
C GLY A 328 -13.61 17.38 -0.11
N GLY A 329 -13.89 18.63 0.35
CA GLY A 329 -14.97 19.45 -0.21
C GLY A 329 -14.63 20.15 -1.53
N SER A 330 -13.36 20.17 -1.94
CA SER A 330 -12.87 20.91 -3.11
C SER A 330 -12.78 20.12 -4.41
N GLY A 331 -13.26 18.88 -4.45
CA GLY A 331 -13.19 17.99 -5.62
C GLY A 331 -14.39 18.02 -6.58
N GLY A 332 -15.39 18.90 -6.35
CA GLY A 332 -16.66 18.85 -7.08
C GLY A 332 -17.02 20.04 -7.96
N SER A 333 -16.12 21.01 -8.19
CA SER A 333 -16.51 22.23 -8.92
C SER A 333 -15.56 22.71 -10.05
N ALA A 334 -14.92 21.77 -10.74
CA ALA A 334 -14.13 22.14 -11.93
C ALA A 334 -14.36 21.16 -13.08
N GLN A 335 -15.63 21.02 -13.53
CA GLN A 335 -16.00 20.63 -14.89
C GLN A 335 -17.45 21.04 -15.14
N ARG A 336 -17.66 22.28 -15.57
CA ARG A 336 -18.76 22.70 -16.46
C ARG A 336 -18.15 23.45 -17.62
#